data_d71996823494da65f7cc7eed4388a819
#
_entry.id   d71996823494da65f7cc7eed4388a819
#
_cell.length_a   1.000
_cell.length_b   1.000
_cell.length_c   1.000
_cell.angle_alpha   90.00
_cell.angle_beta   90.00
_cell.angle_gamma   90.00
#
_symmetry.space_group_name_H-M   'P 1'
#
loop_
_entity.id
_entity.type
_entity.pdbx_description
1 polymer ?
#
loop_
_entity_poly.entity_id
_entity_poly.type
_entity_poly.pdbx_seq_one_letter_code
_entity_poly.pdbx_strand_id
1 'polypeptide(L)'
;MKKMTKSILHTRLVLIGLILILVLMAIPAYFWMKDTNKYLAAQHNSRMSPIIMVPGSSATQNRFNPLIRKLNEDSPKKHSVLRLEVMNSGKIVSQGWINRGDNEPIIVIGFENNHDGYQNIKKQAQMVNQAFERLTEEYNFNNFKAFGHSNGGLVWTYWLEHYYSEYKDAITIKRLMTLGTPYNFAESSVSHPTQMFSD
;
A
#
# COMPACT_ATOMS: atom_id res chain seq x y z
N MET A 1 -40.58 53.89 -13.95
CA MET A 1 -41.02 52.54 -13.54
C MET A 1 -40.39 51.39 -14.37
N LYS A 2 -40.31 51.42 -15.71
CA LYS A 2 -39.76 50.34 -16.57
C LYS A 2 -38.25 49.96 -16.32
N LYS A 3 -37.39 50.88 -15.87
CA LYS A 3 -35.95 50.63 -15.61
C LYS A 3 -35.74 49.81 -14.30
N MET A 4 -36.57 50.04 -13.27
CA MET A 4 -36.49 49.36 -11.96
C MET A 4 -36.91 47.89 -12.04
N THR A 5 -37.91 47.58 -12.86
CA THR A 5 -38.37 46.20 -13.09
C THR A 5 -37.36 45.35 -13.86
N LYS A 6 -36.62 45.93 -14.82
CA LYS A 6 -35.53 45.24 -15.54
C LYS A 6 -34.34 44.90 -14.64
N SER A 7 -33.98 45.80 -13.72
CA SER A 7 -32.87 45.55 -12.76
C SER A 7 -33.23 44.39 -11.79
N ILE A 8 -34.46 44.36 -11.25
CA ILE A 8 -34.92 43.31 -10.36
C ILE A 8 -34.98 41.96 -11.08
N LEU A 9 -35.42 41.92 -12.33
CA LEU A 9 -35.46 40.69 -13.11
C LEU A 9 -34.04 40.15 -13.38
N HIS A 10 -33.09 41.04 -13.72
CA HIS A 10 -31.69 40.66 -13.95
C HIS A 10 -31.03 40.08 -12.68
N THR A 11 -31.22 40.70 -11.53
CA THR A 11 -30.73 40.20 -10.23
C THR A 11 -31.33 38.84 -9.89
N ARG A 12 -32.62 38.61 -10.15
CA ARG A 12 -33.24 37.30 -9.94
C ARG A 12 -32.67 36.21 -10.85
N LEU A 13 -32.43 36.53 -12.13
CA LEU A 13 -31.80 35.59 -13.08
C LEU A 13 -30.37 35.23 -12.67
N VAL A 14 -29.59 36.20 -12.20
CA VAL A 14 -28.24 35.97 -11.69
C VAL A 14 -28.26 35.07 -10.44
N LEU A 15 -29.16 35.33 -9.52
CA LEU A 15 -29.36 34.50 -8.31
C LEU A 15 -29.73 33.05 -8.65
N ILE A 16 -30.67 32.87 -9.59
CA ILE A 16 -31.05 31.53 -10.06
C ILE A 16 -29.88 30.83 -10.72
N GLY A 17 -29.09 31.53 -11.53
CA GLY A 17 -27.89 30.99 -12.14
C GLY A 17 -26.81 30.52 -11.10
N LEU A 18 -26.60 31.34 -10.06
CA LEU A 18 -25.70 30.99 -8.97
C LEU A 18 -26.20 29.77 -8.18
N ILE A 19 -27.49 29.68 -7.90
CA ILE A 19 -28.07 28.50 -7.20
C ILE A 19 -27.92 27.26 -8.06
N LEU A 20 -28.14 27.33 -9.38
CA LEU A 20 -27.96 26.22 -10.29
C LEU A 20 -26.51 25.73 -10.30
N ILE A 21 -25.54 26.66 -10.34
CA ILE A 21 -24.12 26.32 -10.28
C ILE A 21 -23.77 25.61 -8.96
N LEU A 22 -24.26 26.13 -7.84
CA LEU A 22 -24.05 25.52 -6.53
C LEU A 22 -24.64 24.11 -6.45
N VAL A 23 -25.84 23.89 -6.98
CA VAL A 23 -26.45 22.55 -7.03
C VAL A 23 -25.65 21.61 -7.92
N LEU A 24 -25.20 22.07 -9.09
CA LEU A 24 -24.38 21.29 -10.02
C LEU A 24 -23.02 20.88 -9.40
N MET A 25 -22.45 21.72 -8.54
CA MET A 25 -21.23 21.38 -7.80
C MET A 25 -21.49 20.47 -6.59
N ALA A 26 -22.63 20.63 -5.93
CA ALA A 26 -22.97 19.85 -4.73
C ALA A 26 -23.25 18.37 -5.05
N ILE A 27 -23.82 18.06 -6.23
CA ILE A 27 -24.13 16.68 -6.62
C ILE A 27 -22.89 15.81 -6.72
N PRO A 28 -21.85 16.14 -7.50
CA PRO A 28 -20.62 15.33 -7.58
C PRO A 28 -19.88 15.30 -6.23
N ALA A 29 -19.85 16.41 -5.48
CA ALA A 29 -19.26 16.45 -4.15
C ALA A 29 -19.95 15.49 -3.17
N TYR A 30 -21.29 15.40 -3.21
CA TYR A 30 -22.05 14.44 -2.39
C TYR A 30 -21.72 12.99 -2.72
N PHE A 31 -21.64 12.63 -4.01
CA PHE A 31 -21.29 11.27 -4.41
C PHE A 31 -19.86 10.92 -4.04
N TRP A 32 -18.92 11.83 -4.27
CA TRP A 32 -17.51 11.64 -3.89
C TRP A 32 -17.37 11.44 -2.36
N MET A 33 -18.04 12.27 -1.55
CA MET A 33 -18.02 12.16 -0.10
C MET A 33 -18.66 10.87 0.41
N LYS A 34 -19.73 10.41 -0.25
CA LYS A 34 -20.42 9.14 0.09
C LYS A 34 -19.51 7.93 -0.20
N ASP A 35 -18.79 7.91 -1.30
CA ASP A 35 -17.89 6.81 -1.65
C ASP A 35 -16.66 6.81 -0.75
N THR A 36 -16.07 7.98 -0.46
CA THR A 36 -14.97 8.13 0.49
C THR A 36 -15.37 7.64 1.88
N ASN A 37 -16.55 8.01 2.38
CA ASN A 37 -17.05 7.57 3.68
C ASN A 37 -17.26 6.05 3.74
N LYS A 38 -17.72 5.41 2.66
CA LYS A 38 -17.86 3.95 2.59
C LYS A 38 -16.50 3.27 2.64
N TYR A 39 -15.53 3.79 1.90
CA TYR A 39 -14.16 3.28 1.90
C TYR A 39 -13.53 3.37 3.29
N LEU A 40 -13.57 4.53 3.92
CA LEU A 40 -13.06 4.75 5.27
C LEU A 40 -13.76 3.87 6.32
N ALA A 41 -15.06 3.69 6.21
CA ALA A 41 -15.82 2.80 7.10
C ALA A 41 -15.43 1.33 6.90
N ALA A 42 -15.25 0.88 5.66
CA ALA A 42 -14.80 -0.47 5.35
C ALA A 42 -13.40 -0.73 5.89
N GLN A 43 -12.47 0.21 5.73
CA GLN A 43 -11.13 0.14 6.25
C GLN A 43 -11.12 0.15 7.80
N HIS A 44 -11.86 1.04 8.43
CA HIS A 44 -11.95 1.13 9.89
C HIS A 44 -12.48 -0.16 10.53
N ASN A 45 -13.47 -0.78 9.92
CA ASN A 45 -14.09 -2.01 10.41
C ASN A 45 -13.42 -3.30 9.89
N SER A 46 -12.31 -3.18 9.19
CA SER A 46 -11.60 -4.35 8.65
C SER A 46 -11.10 -5.26 9.77
N ARG A 47 -11.37 -6.55 9.62
CA ARG A 47 -10.79 -7.61 10.47
C ARG A 47 -9.54 -8.23 9.85
N MET A 48 -9.19 -7.82 8.64
CA MET A 48 -8.05 -8.36 7.93
C MET A 48 -6.75 -7.77 8.47
N SER A 49 -5.77 -8.64 8.68
CA SER A 49 -4.41 -8.30 9.12
C SER A 49 -3.42 -9.14 8.31
N PRO A 50 -3.16 -8.78 7.05
CA PRO A 50 -2.32 -9.60 6.17
C PRO A 50 -0.89 -9.68 6.69
N ILE A 51 -0.23 -10.79 6.35
CA ILE A 51 1.21 -10.96 6.49
C ILE A 51 1.83 -10.66 5.12
N ILE A 52 2.55 -9.54 5.01
CA ILE A 52 3.15 -9.12 3.75
C ILE A 52 4.64 -9.46 3.79
N MET A 53 5.07 -10.32 2.87
CA MET A 53 6.42 -10.87 2.82
C MET A 53 7.19 -10.31 1.63
N VAL A 54 8.43 -9.88 1.87
CA VAL A 54 9.36 -9.40 0.82
C VAL A 54 10.61 -10.28 0.84
N PRO A 55 10.93 -10.96 -0.28
CA PRO A 55 12.12 -11.82 -0.40
C PRO A 55 13.40 -11.00 -0.55
N GLY A 56 14.53 -11.67 -0.39
CA GLY A 56 15.86 -11.08 -0.61
C GLY A 56 16.27 -11.05 -2.07
N SER A 57 17.54 -10.67 -2.32
CA SER A 57 18.14 -10.64 -3.64
C SER A 57 18.12 -12.00 -4.32
N SER A 58 18.04 -12.00 -5.64
CA SER A 58 17.99 -13.18 -6.51
C SER A 58 16.82 -14.14 -6.22
N ALA A 59 15.79 -13.65 -5.50
CA ALA A 59 14.62 -14.43 -5.16
C ALA A 59 13.35 -13.83 -5.77
N THR A 60 12.41 -14.71 -6.11
CA THR A 60 11.11 -14.34 -6.66
C THR A 60 10.02 -14.38 -5.59
N GLN A 61 8.79 -13.99 -5.95
CA GLN A 61 7.59 -14.13 -5.13
C GLN A 61 7.30 -15.57 -4.68
N ASN A 62 8.02 -16.56 -5.22
CA ASN A 62 7.90 -17.98 -4.84
C ASN A 62 8.87 -18.42 -3.72
N ARG A 63 9.76 -17.51 -3.28
CA ARG A 63 10.81 -17.82 -2.28
C ARG A 63 10.27 -18.48 -1.02
N PHE A 64 9.12 -18.02 -0.57
CA PHE A 64 8.52 -18.47 0.70
C PHE A 64 7.59 -19.67 0.57
N ASN A 65 7.49 -20.32 -0.61
CA ASN A 65 6.58 -21.46 -0.78
C ASN A 65 6.77 -22.59 0.24
N PRO A 66 8.02 -23.01 0.58
CA PRO A 66 8.21 -24.04 1.60
C PRO A 66 7.75 -23.58 2.99
N LEU A 67 8.07 -22.34 3.35
CA LEU A 67 7.65 -21.75 4.63
C LEU A 67 6.12 -21.62 4.73
N ILE A 68 5.49 -21.09 3.67
CA ILE A 68 4.03 -20.92 3.62
C ILE A 68 3.32 -22.26 3.69
N ARG A 69 3.85 -23.29 3.00
CA ARG A 69 3.31 -24.64 3.10
C ARG A 69 3.37 -25.14 4.53
N LYS A 70 4.52 -25.02 5.22
CA LYS A 70 4.70 -25.47 6.59
C LYS A 70 3.77 -24.72 7.56
N LEU A 71 3.67 -23.39 7.42
CA LEU A 71 2.72 -22.59 8.22
C LEU A 71 1.28 -23.07 8.01
N ASN A 72 0.90 -23.39 6.78
CA ASN A 72 -0.42 -23.91 6.50
C ASN A 72 -0.63 -25.34 6.95
N GLU A 73 0.39 -26.19 6.99
CA GLU A 73 0.31 -27.54 7.56
C GLU A 73 0.06 -27.49 9.06
N ASP A 74 0.73 -26.61 9.78
CA ASP A 74 0.69 -26.49 11.23
C ASP A 74 -0.50 -25.63 11.74
N SER A 75 -1.15 -24.88 10.87
CA SER A 75 -2.29 -24.01 11.22
C SER A 75 -3.62 -24.73 11.12
N PRO A 76 -4.50 -24.61 12.11
CA PRO A 76 -5.86 -25.15 12.05
C PRO A 76 -6.70 -24.46 10.96
N LYS A 77 -6.40 -23.21 10.63
CA LYS A 77 -7.02 -22.45 9.55
C LYS A 77 -5.97 -22.14 8.48
N LYS A 78 -6.23 -22.58 7.25
CA LYS A 78 -5.34 -22.32 6.13
C LYS A 78 -5.37 -20.84 5.74
N HIS A 79 -4.20 -20.26 5.53
CA HIS A 79 -4.04 -18.91 5.01
C HIS A 79 -4.11 -18.92 3.47
N SER A 80 -4.87 -17.99 2.93
CA SER A 80 -4.84 -17.70 1.49
C SER A 80 -3.49 -17.11 1.11
N VAL A 81 -3.08 -17.33 -0.14
CA VAL A 81 -1.78 -16.85 -0.61
C VAL A 81 -1.96 -16.05 -1.89
N LEU A 82 -1.64 -14.78 -1.82
CA LEU A 82 -1.56 -13.87 -2.97
C LEU A 82 -0.10 -13.55 -3.24
N ARG A 83 0.36 -13.74 -4.46
CA ARG A 83 1.71 -13.38 -4.91
C ARG A 83 1.62 -12.25 -5.90
N LEU A 84 2.39 -11.23 -5.68
CA LEU A 84 2.54 -10.08 -6.56
C LEU A 84 3.96 -10.05 -7.10
N GLU A 85 4.10 -9.81 -8.39
CA GLU A 85 5.37 -9.47 -9.02
C GLU A 85 5.26 -8.07 -9.59
N VAL A 86 6.09 -7.16 -9.08
CA VAL A 86 6.14 -5.77 -9.55
C VAL A 86 7.19 -5.67 -10.63
N MET A 87 6.74 -5.31 -11.82
CA MET A 87 7.57 -5.16 -13.00
C MET A 87 8.28 -3.79 -13.01
N ASN A 88 9.41 -3.69 -13.71
CA ASN A 88 10.12 -2.42 -13.90
C ASN A 88 9.27 -1.34 -14.58
N SER A 89 8.26 -1.75 -15.32
CA SER A 89 7.26 -0.87 -15.95
C SER A 89 6.22 -0.31 -14.97
N GLY A 90 6.23 -0.75 -13.70
CA GLY A 90 5.18 -0.46 -12.73
C GLY A 90 3.96 -1.38 -12.82
N LYS A 91 3.88 -2.28 -13.82
CA LYS A 91 2.82 -3.28 -13.90
C LYS A 91 2.94 -4.28 -12.74
N ILE A 92 1.83 -4.59 -12.09
CA ILE A 92 1.77 -5.61 -11.04
C ILE A 92 1.05 -6.85 -11.57
N VAL A 93 1.76 -7.96 -11.60
CA VAL A 93 1.22 -9.28 -11.98
C VAL A 93 0.88 -10.03 -10.70
N SER A 94 -0.33 -10.56 -10.62
CA SER A 94 -0.82 -11.29 -9.44
C SER A 94 -1.07 -12.76 -9.74
N GLN A 95 -0.76 -13.62 -8.78
CA GLN A 95 -1.03 -15.06 -8.79
C GLN A 95 -1.63 -15.48 -7.45
N GLY A 96 -2.69 -16.28 -7.51
CA GLY A 96 -3.47 -16.67 -6.32
C GLY A 96 -4.53 -15.62 -5.97
N TRP A 97 -5.19 -15.80 -4.84
CA TRP A 97 -6.27 -14.93 -4.38
C TRP A 97 -6.41 -15.00 -2.87
N ILE A 98 -7.11 -14.04 -2.31
CA ILE A 98 -7.47 -14.02 -0.89
C ILE A 98 -8.90 -14.54 -0.76
N ASN A 99 -9.09 -15.60 0.02
CA ASN A 99 -10.39 -16.18 0.30
C ASN A 99 -11.24 -15.24 1.15
N ARG A 100 -12.51 -15.17 0.84
CA ARG A 100 -13.47 -14.40 1.64
C ARG A 100 -13.48 -14.92 3.09
N GLY A 101 -13.26 -14.01 4.04
CA GLY A 101 -13.22 -14.34 5.47
C GLY A 101 -11.87 -14.86 5.98
N ASP A 102 -10.83 -14.86 5.16
CA ASP A 102 -9.47 -15.02 5.63
C ASP A 102 -8.98 -13.69 6.22
N ASN A 103 -8.80 -13.68 7.53
CA ASN A 103 -8.39 -12.49 8.26
C ASN A 103 -6.87 -12.32 8.34
N GLU A 104 -6.10 -13.34 7.98
CA GLU A 104 -4.63 -13.33 8.00
C GLU A 104 -4.04 -13.93 6.72
N PRO A 105 -4.41 -13.40 5.53
CA PRO A 105 -3.83 -13.90 4.30
C PRO A 105 -2.33 -13.61 4.23
N ILE A 106 -1.61 -14.45 3.51
CA ILE A 106 -0.20 -14.24 3.22
C ILE A 106 -0.08 -13.60 1.84
N ILE A 107 0.59 -12.46 1.78
CA ILE A 107 0.85 -11.73 0.54
C ILE A 107 2.37 -11.70 0.33
N VAL A 108 2.84 -12.13 -0.81
CA VAL A 108 4.27 -12.07 -1.15
C VAL A 108 4.46 -11.07 -2.27
N ILE A 109 5.33 -10.08 -2.05
CA ILE A 109 5.69 -9.08 -3.06
C ILE A 109 7.10 -9.40 -3.54
N GLY A 110 7.22 -9.81 -4.79
CA GLY A 110 8.48 -9.99 -5.50
C GLY A 110 8.67 -8.92 -6.57
N PHE A 111 9.86 -8.88 -7.15
CA PHE A 111 10.25 -7.86 -8.11
C PHE A 111 10.85 -8.50 -9.36
N GLU A 112 10.56 -7.94 -10.53
CA GLU A 112 11.26 -8.29 -11.77
C GLU A 112 12.75 -7.99 -11.61
N ASN A 113 13.12 -6.81 -11.10
CA ASN A 113 14.50 -6.51 -10.70
C ASN A 113 14.72 -6.91 -9.24
N ASN A 114 15.17 -8.14 -9.04
CA ASN A 114 15.47 -8.72 -7.72
C ASN A 114 16.95 -8.70 -7.35
N HIS A 115 17.76 -7.88 -8.01
CA HIS A 115 19.18 -7.72 -7.70
C HIS A 115 19.37 -6.96 -6.38
N ASP A 116 20.51 -7.19 -5.75
CA ASP A 116 20.95 -6.41 -4.58
C ASP A 116 21.54 -5.05 -4.98
N GLY A 117 22.02 -4.34 -3.99
CA GLY A 117 22.61 -3.00 -4.11
C GLY A 117 21.63 -1.89 -3.73
N TYR A 118 22.21 -0.83 -3.16
CA TYR A 118 21.47 0.27 -2.56
C TYR A 118 20.40 0.88 -3.49
N GLN A 119 20.75 1.17 -4.74
CA GLN A 119 19.80 1.74 -5.70
C GLN A 119 18.65 0.78 -6.04
N ASN A 120 18.89 -0.52 -6.04
CA ASN A 120 17.85 -1.51 -6.25
C ASN A 120 16.93 -1.63 -5.03
N ILE A 121 17.45 -1.53 -3.81
CA ILE A 121 16.65 -1.52 -2.58
C ILE A 121 15.69 -0.31 -2.57
N LYS A 122 16.18 0.88 -2.94
CA LYS A 122 15.32 2.07 -3.10
C LYS A 122 14.17 1.83 -4.09
N LYS A 123 14.50 1.31 -5.28
CA LYS A 123 13.51 1.00 -6.32
C LYS A 123 12.51 -0.06 -5.86
N GLN A 124 12.99 -1.11 -5.19
CA GLN A 124 12.16 -2.18 -4.65
C GLN A 124 11.23 -1.66 -3.55
N ALA A 125 11.70 -0.74 -2.70
CA ALA A 125 10.85 -0.08 -1.71
C ALA A 125 9.76 0.79 -2.36
N GLN A 126 10.07 1.50 -3.44
CA GLN A 126 9.07 2.21 -4.25
C GLN A 126 8.06 1.23 -4.88
N MET A 127 8.52 0.08 -5.37
CA MET A 127 7.65 -0.98 -5.91
C MET A 127 6.77 -1.60 -4.82
N VAL A 128 7.29 -1.76 -3.59
CA VAL A 128 6.47 -2.15 -2.42
C VAL A 128 5.40 -1.11 -2.18
N ASN A 129 5.73 0.19 -2.26
CA ASN A 129 4.74 1.25 -2.07
C ASN A 129 3.59 1.17 -3.09
N GLN A 130 3.90 0.98 -4.36
CA GLN A 130 2.89 0.80 -5.41
C GLN A 130 2.00 -0.44 -5.17
N ALA A 131 2.63 -1.56 -4.77
CA ALA A 131 1.87 -2.76 -4.45
C ALA A 131 1.02 -2.58 -3.18
N PHE A 132 1.53 -1.87 -2.18
CA PHE A 132 0.85 -1.61 -0.92
C PHE A 132 -0.37 -0.71 -1.11
N GLU A 133 -0.24 0.36 -1.89
CA GLU A 133 -1.34 1.24 -2.27
C GLU A 133 -2.49 0.43 -2.91
N ARG A 134 -2.18 -0.34 -3.94
CA ARG A 134 -3.16 -1.23 -4.59
C ARG A 134 -3.82 -2.21 -3.61
N LEU A 135 -3.02 -2.83 -2.72
CA LEU A 135 -3.54 -3.79 -1.74
C LEU A 135 -4.48 -3.12 -0.74
N THR A 136 -4.18 -1.91 -0.29
CA THR A 136 -5.04 -1.16 0.64
C THR A 136 -6.36 -0.77 0.02
N GLU A 137 -6.36 -0.39 -1.26
CA GLU A 137 -7.56 -0.08 -2.04
C GLU A 137 -8.43 -1.31 -2.29
N GLU A 138 -7.80 -2.44 -2.65
CA GLU A 138 -8.51 -3.66 -3.02
C GLU A 138 -9.08 -4.41 -1.79
N TYR A 139 -8.33 -4.43 -0.68
CA TYR A 139 -8.67 -5.26 0.49
C TYR A 139 -9.05 -4.49 1.76
N ASN A 140 -8.94 -3.16 1.77
CA ASN A 140 -9.39 -2.27 2.86
C ASN A 140 -8.90 -2.68 4.26
N PHE A 141 -7.67 -3.18 4.42
CA PHE A 141 -7.14 -3.49 5.75
C PHE A 141 -6.60 -2.23 6.44
N ASN A 142 -6.69 -2.17 7.76
CA ASN A 142 -6.19 -1.07 8.60
C ASN A 142 -4.97 -1.43 9.43
N ASN A 143 -4.46 -2.63 9.27
CA ASN A 143 -3.27 -3.10 9.95
C ASN A 143 -2.66 -4.27 9.18
N PHE A 144 -1.34 -4.47 9.34
CA PHE A 144 -0.63 -5.58 8.72
C PHE A 144 0.59 -6.01 9.54
N LYS A 145 1.18 -7.15 9.15
CA LYS A 145 2.45 -7.65 9.64
C LYS A 145 3.41 -7.71 8.47
N ALA A 146 4.60 -7.18 8.64
CA ALA A 146 5.65 -7.18 7.62
C ALA A 146 6.69 -8.26 7.93
N PHE A 147 7.10 -9.00 6.91
CA PHE A 147 8.19 -9.96 6.98
C PHE A 147 9.20 -9.71 5.85
N GLY A 148 10.46 -9.56 6.20
CA GLY A 148 11.56 -9.38 5.24
C GLY A 148 12.64 -10.43 5.43
N HIS A 149 13.10 -11.06 4.33
CA HIS A 149 14.23 -11.95 4.36
C HIS A 149 15.40 -11.31 3.62
N SER A 150 16.61 -11.35 4.22
CA SER A 150 17.82 -10.78 3.60
C SER A 150 17.56 -9.31 3.18
N ASN A 151 17.82 -8.94 1.93
CA ASN A 151 17.56 -7.60 1.40
C ASN A 151 16.09 -7.18 1.52
N GLY A 152 15.14 -8.12 1.60
CA GLY A 152 13.73 -7.80 1.84
C GLY A 152 13.47 -7.08 3.16
N GLY A 153 14.32 -7.31 4.18
CA GLY A 153 14.29 -6.54 5.42
C GLY A 153 14.76 -5.10 5.23
N LEU A 154 15.79 -4.87 4.40
CA LEU A 154 16.25 -3.52 4.04
C LEU A 154 15.20 -2.77 3.23
N VAL A 155 14.53 -3.46 2.31
CA VAL A 155 13.41 -2.89 1.52
C VAL A 155 12.29 -2.42 2.46
N TRP A 156 11.90 -3.23 3.45
CA TRP A 156 10.90 -2.85 4.44
C TRP A 156 11.35 -1.68 5.31
N THR A 157 12.60 -1.66 5.76
CA THR A 157 13.15 -0.56 6.58
C THR A 157 13.12 0.75 5.77
N TYR A 158 13.60 0.72 4.52
CA TYR A 158 13.57 1.88 3.64
C TYR A 158 12.12 2.35 3.39
N TRP A 159 11.20 1.42 3.15
CA TRP A 159 9.78 1.75 2.97
C TRP A 159 9.17 2.43 4.20
N LEU A 160 9.50 1.93 5.40
CA LEU A 160 9.04 2.51 6.66
C LEU A 160 9.52 3.94 6.86
N GLU A 161 10.76 4.20 6.53
CA GLU A 161 11.37 5.52 6.72
C GLU A 161 10.84 6.56 5.71
N HIS A 162 10.55 6.13 4.48
CA HIS A 162 10.28 7.06 3.38
C HIS A 162 8.80 7.12 2.94
N TYR A 163 8.04 6.06 3.16
CA TYR A 163 6.66 5.96 2.64
C TYR A 163 5.60 5.77 3.73
N TYR A 164 5.94 5.13 4.84
CA TYR A 164 4.92 4.79 5.85
C TYR A 164 4.22 6.02 6.46
N SER A 165 4.86 7.17 6.46
CA SER A 165 4.25 8.42 6.96
C SER A 165 2.94 8.77 6.25
N GLU A 166 2.75 8.34 5.00
CA GLU A 166 1.52 8.56 4.22
C GLU A 166 0.35 7.69 4.69
N TYR A 167 0.65 6.58 5.37
CA TYR A 167 -0.34 5.57 5.79
C TYR A 167 -0.60 5.54 7.29
N LYS A 168 0.28 6.11 8.12
CA LYS A 168 0.31 5.93 9.59
C LYS A 168 -0.99 6.30 10.30
N ASP A 169 -1.77 7.22 9.74
CA ASP A 169 -3.03 7.68 10.34
C ASP A 169 -4.19 6.71 10.07
N ALA A 170 -4.07 5.87 9.04
CA ALA A 170 -5.10 4.93 8.60
C ALA A 170 -4.70 3.45 8.80
N ILE A 171 -3.40 3.14 8.74
CA ILE A 171 -2.90 1.77 8.73
C ILE A 171 -1.77 1.59 9.75
N THR A 172 -1.94 0.61 10.65
CA THR A 172 -0.97 0.30 11.70
C THR A 172 -0.11 -0.89 11.32
N ILE A 173 1.21 -0.77 11.46
CA ILE A 173 2.10 -1.92 11.47
C ILE A 173 2.02 -2.61 12.83
N LYS A 174 1.49 -3.83 12.86
CA LYS A 174 1.45 -4.61 14.09
C LYS A 174 2.79 -5.23 14.44
N ARG A 175 3.53 -5.68 13.44
CA ARG A 175 4.85 -6.30 13.61
C ARG A 175 5.67 -6.13 12.35
N LEU A 176 6.97 -5.92 12.54
CA LEU A 176 8.01 -6.13 11.54
C LEU A 176 8.91 -7.25 12.03
N MET A 177 9.10 -8.26 11.20
CA MET A 177 10.06 -9.34 11.43
C MET A 177 11.02 -9.39 10.25
N THR A 178 12.31 -9.37 10.54
CA THR A 178 13.35 -9.52 9.53
C THR A 178 14.22 -10.74 9.84
N LEU A 179 14.63 -11.47 8.83
CA LEU A 179 15.45 -12.66 8.95
C LEU A 179 16.67 -12.56 8.03
N GLY A 180 17.87 -12.65 8.63
CA GLY A 180 19.12 -12.59 7.88
C GLY A 180 19.34 -11.29 7.11
N THR A 181 18.79 -10.18 7.61
CA THR A 181 18.90 -8.86 6.99
C THR A 181 20.27 -8.25 7.30
N PRO A 182 21.02 -7.86 6.27
CA PRO A 182 22.37 -7.31 6.46
C PRO A 182 22.30 -5.81 6.79
N TYR A 183 21.86 -5.46 8.00
CA TYR A 183 21.82 -4.08 8.47
C TYR A 183 23.19 -3.44 8.60
N ASN A 184 24.22 -4.25 8.87
CA ASN A 184 25.59 -3.83 8.90
C ASN A 184 26.31 -4.49 7.72
N PHE A 185 26.33 -3.84 6.55
CA PHE A 185 27.26 -4.24 5.51
C PHE A 185 28.67 -3.98 6.04
N ALA A 186 29.37 -5.05 6.44
CA ALA A 186 30.80 -5.02 6.53
C ALA A 186 31.34 -4.90 5.10
N GLU A 187 31.37 -3.68 4.57
CA GLU A 187 32.30 -3.42 3.48
C GLU A 187 33.70 -3.63 4.01
N SER A 188 34.54 -4.21 3.17
CA SER A 188 35.99 -4.45 3.46
C SER A 188 36.78 -3.15 3.73
N SER A 189 36.16 -1.98 3.55
CA SER A 189 36.65 -0.69 4.01
C SER A 189 35.71 -0.14 5.10
N VAL A 190 36.18 -0.17 6.32
CA VAL A 190 35.50 0.21 7.57
C VAL A 190 35.09 1.69 7.62
N SER A 191 35.31 2.49 6.59
CA SER A 191 35.12 3.93 6.64
C SER A 191 33.69 4.41 6.47
N HIS A 192 32.76 3.61 5.95
CA HIS A 192 31.36 4.00 5.76
C HIS A 192 30.36 2.84 5.90
N PRO A 193 30.14 2.28 7.10
CA PRO A 193 29.29 1.09 7.28
C PRO A 193 27.80 1.36 7.16
N THR A 194 27.37 2.58 6.98
CA THR A 194 25.95 2.96 7.12
C THR A 194 25.42 3.92 6.05
N GLN A 195 26.07 4.02 4.90
CA GLN A 195 25.58 4.88 3.81
C GLN A 195 24.17 4.50 3.30
N MET A 196 23.64 3.34 3.72
CA MET A 196 22.30 2.90 3.37
C MET A 196 21.20 3.57 4.22
N PHE A 197 21.57 4.17 5.34
CA PHE A 197 20.63 4.77 6.30
C PHE A 197 21.04 6.18 6.78
N SER A 198 22.00 6.79 6.13
CA SER A 198 22.55 8.08 6.53
C SER A 198 22.10 9.26 5.67
N ASP A 199 21.16 9.09 4.75
CA ASP A 199 20.59 10.17 3.93
C ASP A 199 19.19 10.57 4.38
#